data_35f917337939ee327125fe76cfc966db
#
_entry.id   35f917337939ee327125fe76cfc966db
#
_cell.length_a   1.000
_cell.length_b   1.000
_cell.length_c   1.000
_cell.angle_alpha   90.00
_cell.angle_beta   90.00
_cell.angle_gamma   90.00
#
_symmetry.space_group_name_H-M   'P 1'
#
loop_
_entity.id
_entity.type
_entity.pdbx_description
1 polymer ?
#
loop_
_entity_poly.entity_id
_entity_poly.type
_entity_poly.pdbx_seq_one_letter_code
_entity_poly.pdbx_strand_id
1 'polypeptide(L)'
;MEENGLFSLGYGNFEEQLNLFSMNKVGGFKTELAMRDGFFYIVNGEAEKILSLNSYGDLLSLFYNEDFYGSGKKSLPSQSSVGKWKKIAYPFALGGAIAADARKYIYTACAIPKERNEQNASGDLLYSQVVLRISSDGSTIDYIGQQGPAGTPFPYISKLYTTENNELVVICKMNDGLCAYWFAENGFLRYKVPVSIKNVPLIASDQGVSDIFVTVENIVPDNYALRLYVKADYYLPSVDAESNVQSGIHYTKSLVYPLNVADGAFGEPLTVPPYEESVTENFSRMQYRLPYNFLGITKNGWLCFIVTTESGFSIEMISDVTRNVVKRHLDIKHQDVLYYTLAFSNDGIISALLADKNEARVVWWRADLLIASLIK
;
A
#
# COMPACT_ATOMS: atom_id res chain seq x y z
N MET A 1 6.75 20.43 2.53
CA MET A 1 5.42 20.48 3.21
C MET A 1 5.65 20.07 4.65
N GLU A 2 5.12 20.85 5.59
CA GLU A 2 5.30 20.56 7.01
C GLU A 2 4.48 19.36 7.48
N GLU A 3 5.09 18.57 8.38
CA GLU A 3 4.43 17.49 9.10
C GLU A 3 3.40 18.06 10.08
N ASN A 4 2.17 17.58 10.00
CA ASN A 4 1.13 17.85 10.98
C ASN A 4 0.92 16.59 11.83
N GLY A 5 1.37 16.62 13.09
CA GLY A 5 1.14 15.57 14.04
C GLY A 5 -0.34 15.53 14.44
N LEU A 6 -0.92 14.33 14.50
CA LEU A 6 -2.31 14.13 14.92
C LEU A 6 -2.39 13.55 16.32
N PHE A 7 -1.83 12.35 16.50
CA PHE A 7 -1.82 11.65 17.78
C PHE A 7 -0.67 10.64 17.84
N SER A 8 -0.40 10.14 19.04
CA SER A 8 0.62 9.13 19.30
C SER A 8 0.03 7.90 19.96
N LEU A 9 0.62 6.75 19.68
CA LEU A 9 0.29 5.45 20.26
C LEU A 9 1.54 4.88 20.95
N GLY A 10 1.39 4.44 22.18
CA GLY A 10 2.48 3.76 22.91
C GLY A 10 2.73 2.34 22.40
N TYR A 11 3.85 1.73 22.81
CA TYR A 11 4.18 0.35 22.47
C TYR A 11 3.67 -0.64 23.51
N GLY A 12 3.16 -1.77 23.03
CA GLY A 12 2.67 -2.87 23.84
C GLY A 12 1.49 -3.60 23.22
N ASN A 13 0.84 -4.42 24.05
CA ASN A 13 -0.30 -5.24 23.64
C ASN A 13 -1.65 -4.72 24.15
N PHE A 14 -1.66 -3.60 24.87
CA PHE A 14 -2.91 -3.00 25.34
C PHE A 14 -3.75 -2.44 24.18
N GLU A 15 -5.00 -2.11 24.46
CA GLU A 15 -6.01 -1.74 23.46
C GLU A 15 -5.55 -0.62 22.53
N GLU A 16 -4.98 0.45 23.08
CA GLU A 16 -4.51 1.65 22.35
C GLU A 16 -2.99 1.64 22.07
N GLN A 17 -2.31 0.50 22.26
CA GLN A 17 -0.88 0.36 21.99
C GLN A 17 -0.62 -0.41 20.72
N LEU A 18 0.58 -0.28 20.17
CA LEU A 18 1.03 -1.04 19.02
C LEU A 18 2.21 -1.94 19.38
N ASN A 19 2.17 -3.18 18.92
CA ASN A 19 3.32 -4.07 19.00
C ASN A 19 4.03 -4.04 17.62
N LEU A 20 5.13 -3.30 17.54
CA LEU A 20 5.89 -3.15 16.29
C LEU A 20 7.24 -3.90 16.32
N PHE A 21 7.86 -3.98 17.52
CA PHE A 21 9.25 -4.45 17.64
C PHE A 21 9.32 -5.77 18.44
N SER A 22 8.56 -6.78 18.01
CA SER A 22 8.64 -8.11 18.63
C SER A 22 9.92 -8.83 18.21
N MET A 23 10.85 -9.03 19.16
CA MET A 23 12.16 -9.66 18.90
C MET A 23 12.07 -11.15 18.48
N ASN A 24 10.91 -11.79 18.53
CA ASN A 24 10.75 -13.23 18.38
C ASN A 24 10.19 -13.69 17.04
N LYS A 25 9.97 -12.80 16.06
CA LYS A 25 9.43 -13.15 14.76
C LYS A 25 10.41 -12.80 13.65
N VAL A 26 10.87 -13.81 12.95
CA VAL A 26 11.54 -13.67 11.65
C VAL A 26 10.45 -13.46 10.60
N GLY A 27 10.29 -12.25 10.11
CA GLY A 27 9.30 -11.90 9.08
C GLY A 27 9.13 -10.38 9.00
N GLY A 28 8.62 -9.88 7.87
CA GLY A 28 8.32 -8.46 7.71
C GLY A 28 7.23 -8.00 8.68
N PHE A 29 7.28 -6.74 9.05
CA PHE A 29 6.24 -6.12 9.88
C PHE A 29 4.89 -6.18 9.17
N LYS A 30 3.86 -6.60 9.92
CA LYS A 30 2.48 -6.74 9.41
C LYS A 30 1.60 -5.59 9.90
N THR A 31 2.18 -4.43 10.13
CA THR A 31 1.45 -3.25 10.59
C THR A 31 1.29 -2.30 9.43
N GLU A 32 0.05 -1.98 9.10
CA GLU A 32 -0.31 -1.10 7.99
C GLU A 32 -1.37 -0.10 8.44
N LEU A 33 -1.37 1.04 7.76
CA LEU A 33 -2.29 2.15 8.00
C LEU A 33 -3.19 2.35 6.78
N ALA A 34 -4.49 2.57 7.02
CA ALA A 34 -5.40 3.14 6.04
C ALA A 34 -6.07 4.38 6.62
N MET A 35 -6.42 5.33 5.77
CA MET A 35 -7.17 6.52 6.14
C MET A 35 -8.30 6.77 5.15
N ARG A 36 -9.50 7.00 5.68
CA ARG A 36 -10.67 7.38 4.90
C ARG A 36 -11.51 8.40 5.67
N ASP A 37 -11.80 9.54 5.07
CA ASP A 37 -12.68 10.59 5.61
C ASP A 37 -12.33 11.02 7.04
N GLY A 38 -11.02 11.12 7.35
CA GLY A 38 -10.51 11.49 8.68
C GLY A 38 -10.56 10.38 9.72
N PHE A 39 -10.94 9.15 9.34
CA PHE A 39 -10.83 7.97 10.19
C PHE A 39 -9.56 7.20 9.83
N PHE A 40 -8.89 6.69 10.85
CA PHE A 40 -7.66 5.93 10.74
C PHE A 40 -7.92 4.47 11.13
N TYR A 41 -7.43 3.56 10.32
CA TYR A 41 -7.53 2.12 10.53
C TYR A 41 -6.12 1.54 10.55
N ILE A 42 -5.74 0.92 11.67
CA ILE A 42 -4.41 0.35 11.84
C ILE A 42 -4.55 -1.16 12.05
N VAL A 43 -4.04 -1.94 11.12
CA VAL A 43 -3.78 -3.35 11.34
C VAL A 43 -2.47 -3.48 12.09
N ASN A 44 -2.49 -4.10 13.26
CA ASN A 44 -1.28 -4.46 13.99
C ASN A 44 -1.16 -5.99 14.08
N GLY A 45 -0.57 -6.58 13.05
CA GLY A 45 -0.46 -8.02 12.89
C GLY A 45 0.38 -8.70 13.96
N GLU A 46 1.35 -8.00 14.57
CA GLU A 46 2.13 -8.54 15.67
C GLU A 46 1.32 -8.72 16.97
N ALA A 47 0.24 -7.94 17.12
CA ALA A 47 -0.69 -8.04 18.23
C ALA A 47 -2.05 -8.63 17.83
N GLU A 48 -2.19 -9.12 16.58
CA GLU A 48 -3.42 -9.69 16.03
C GLU A 48 -4.66 -8.85 16.37
N LYS A 49 -4.59 -7.54 16.02
CA LYS A 49 -5.68 -6.58 16.26
C LYS A 49 -5.76 -5.51 15.19
N ILE A 50 -6.95 -4.92 15.07
CA ILE A 50 -7.25 -3.79 14.19
C ILE A 50 -7.84 -2.68 15.06
N LEU A 51 -7.25 -1.48 14.97
CA LEU A 51 -7.75 -0.29 15.65
C LEU A 51 -8.47 0.59 14.63
N SER A 52 -9.65 1.07 14.99
CA SER A 52 -10.35 2.16 14.28
C SER A 52 -10.32 3.39 15.18
N LEU A 53 -9.76 4.50 14.68
CA LEU A 53 -9.51 5.72 15.43
C LEU A 53 -10.08 6.93 14.66
N ASN A 54 -10.42 7.99 15.37
CA ASN A 54 -10.70 9.28 14.76
C ASN A 54 -9.40 10.09 14.58
N SER A 55 -9.50 11.30 14.02
CA SER A 55 -8.36 12.19 13.80
C SER A 55 -7.73 12.75 15.08
N TYR A 56 -8.36 12.57 16.22
CA TYR A 56 -7.82 12.95 17.53
C TYR A 56 -7.11 11.80 18.25
N GLY A 57 -7.16 10.58 17.67
CA GLY A 57 -6.60 9.37 18.28
C GLY A 57 -7.55 8.65 19.22
N ASP A 58 -8.82 9.10 19.33
CA ASP A 58 -9.79 8.38 20.14
C ASP A 58 -10.14 7.04 19.48
N LEU A 59 -10.05 5.96 20.26
CA LEU A 59 -10.42 4.62 19.81
C LEU A 59 -11.94 4.53 19.63
N LEU A 60 -12.39 4.11 18.46
CA LEU A 60 -13.80 3.93 18.11
C LEU A 60 -14.22 2.47 18.16
N SER A 61 -13.36 1.60 17.64
CA SER A 61 -13.52 0.15 17.73
C SER A 61 -12.19 -0.59 17.73
N LEU A 62 -12.18 -1.73 18.41
CA LEU A 62 -11.07 -2.67 18.47
C LEU A 62 -11.56 -4.04 18.03
N PHE A 63 -10.97 -4.57 16.98
CA PHE A 63 -11.14 -5.97 16.58
C PHE A 63 -9.87 -6.71 17.00
N TYR A 64 -10.00 -7.88 17.62
CA TYR A 64 -8.86 -8.61 18.16
C TYR A 64 -9.08 -10.12 18.09
N ASN A 65 -7.98 -10.86 17.95
CA ASN A 65 -8.00 -12.30 18.00
C ASN A 65 -7.95 -12.76 19.47
N GLU A 66 -9.05 -13.34 19.95
CA GLU A 66 -9.17 -13.79 21.34
C GLU A 66 -8.19 -14.93 21.68
N ASP A 67 -7.96 -15.84 20.74
CA ASP A 67 -7.02 -16.97 20.93
C ASP A 67 -5.58 -16.49 21.14
N PHE A 68 -5.21 -15.38 20.52
CA PHE A 68 -3.90 -14.75 20.71
C PHE A 68 -3.72 -14.21 22.13
N TYR A 69 -4.79 -13.69 22.73
CA TYR A 69 -4.78 -13.11 24.08
C TYR A 69 -5.14 -14.13 25.16
N GLY A 70 -5.95 -15.15 24.85
CA GLY A 70 -6.45 -16.16 25.82
C GLY A 70 -5.43 -17.21 26.23
N SER A 71 -4.28 -17.31 25.56
CA SER A 71 -3.25 -18.34 25.83
C SER A 71 -2.38 -18.08 27.08
N GLY A 72 -2.82 -17.21 28.00
CA GLY A 72 -2.16 -16.95 29.30
C GLY A 72 -0.84 -16.18 29.24
N LYS A 73 -0.33 -15.87 28.06
CA LYS A 73 0.95 -15.15 27.87
C LYS A 73 0.79 -13.67 27.56
N LYS A 74 -0.40 -13.21 27.22
CA LYS A 74 -0.67 -11.82 26.83
C LYS A 74 -2.06 -11.45 27.35
N SER A 75 -2.14 -10.77 28.47
CA SER A 75 -3.42 -10.29 28.98
C SER A 75 -3.91 -9.10 28.17
N LEU A 76 -5.12 -9.19 27.63
CA LEU A 76 -5.92 -7.99 27.44
C LEU A 76 -6.12 -7.36 28.82
N PRO A 77 -5.92 -6.05 28.99
CA PRO A 77 -6.27 -5.40 30.23
C PRO A 77 -7.74 -5.63 30.55
N SER A 78 -8.00 -5.79 31.83
CA SER A 78 -9.34 -5.94 32.36
C SER A 78 -10.24 -4.80 31.91
N GLN A 79 -11.50 -5.10 31.76
CA GLN A 79 -12.68 -4.27 31.43
C GLN A 79 -12.85 -2.94 32.20
N SER A 80 -11.80 -2.23 32.52
CA SER A 80 -11.86 -1.05 33.41
C SER A 80 -11.99 0.30 32.67
N SER A 81 -12.13 0.33 31.36
CA SER A 81 -12.52 1.58 30.71
C SER A 81 -14.02 1.59 30.43
N VAL A 82 -14.75 2.42 31.14
CA VAL A 82 -16.09 2.89 30.79
C VAL A 82 -15.98 3.71 29.47
N GLY A 83 -15.47 3.08 28.43
CA GLY A 83 -15.22 3.68 27.13
C GLY A 83 -16.42 3.52 26.20
N LYS A 84 -16.74 4.56 25.48
CA LYS A 84 -17.80 4.59 24.43
C LYS A 84 -17.43 3.82 23.16
N TRP A 85 -16.37 3.01 23.14
CA TRP A 85 -15.88 2.29 21.97
C TRP A 85 -16.29 0.80 21.98
N LYS A 86 -16.28 0.18 20.79
CA LYS A 86 -16.71 -1.20 20.60
C LYS A 86 -15.51 -2.15 20.62
N LYS A 87 -15.65 -3.27 21.31
CA LYS A 87 -14.66 -4.35 21.37
C LYS A 87 -15.24 -5.64 20.81
N ILE A 88 -14.61 -6.17 19.76
CA ILE A 88 -15.14 -7.29 18.96
C ILE A 88 -14.04 -8.34 18.83
N ALA A 89 -14.33 -9.55 19.31
CA ALA A 89 -13.46 -10.71 19.17
C ALA A 89 -13.74 -11.44 17.86
N TYR A 90 -12.69 -11.82 17.13
CA TYR A 90 -12.79 -12.63 15.93
C TYR A 90 -11.46 -13.40 15.71
N PRO A 91 -11.50 -14.70 15.38
CA PRO A 91 -10.30 -15.52 15.16
C PRO A 91 -9.72 -15.24 13.75
N PHE A 92 -8.78 -14.32 13.64
CA PHE A 92 -8.08 -14.00 12.39
C PHE A 92 -6.56 -14.09 12.54
N ALA A 93 -5.86 -14.21 11.42
CA ALA A 93 -4.41 -14.08 11.34
C ALA A 93 -4.07 -12.98 10.32
N LEU A 94 -3.72 -11.79 10.81
CA LEU A 94 -3.59 -10.59 9.99
C LEU A 94 -2.37 -10.64 9.07
N GLY A 95 -2.56 -10.22 7.82
CA GLY A 95 -1.56 -10.22 6.75
C GLY A 95 -0.92 -8.86 6.43
N GLY A 96 -1.45 -7.77 6.99
CA GLY A 96 -0.91 -6.42 6.86
C GLY A 96 -1.73 -5.50 5.95
N ALA A 97 -1.98 -5.84 4.68
CA ALA A 97 -2.71 -4.96 3.77
C ALA A 97 -4.11 -4.61 4.32
N ILE A 98 -4.45 -3.32 4.28
CA ILE A 98 -5.73 -2.78 4.79
C ILE A 98 -6.25 -1.68 3.87
N ALA A 99 -7.58 -1.60 3.73
CA ALA A 99 -8.31 -0.50 3.12
C ALA A 99 -9.64 -0.26 3.85
N ALA A 100 -10.22 0.91 3.66
CA ALA A 100 -11.57 1.21 4.15
C ALA A 100 -12.38 1.93 3.07
N ASP A 101 -13.67 1.62 2.96
CA ASP A 101 -14.58 2.29 2.02
C ASP A 101 -15.34 3.46 2.66
N ALA A 102 -16.14 4.20 1.88
CA ALA A 102 -16.91 5.35 2.36
C ALA A 102 -18.01 4.95 3.37
N ARG A 103 -18.44 3.68 3.38
CA ARG A 103 -19.36 3.11 4.36
C ARG A 103 -18.68 2.73 5.67
N LYS A 104 -17.35 2.90 5.74
CA LYS A 104 -16.47 2.50 6.86
C LYS A 104 -16.39 0.98 7.04
N TYR A 105 -16.60 0.21 5.96
CA TYR A 105 -16.19 -1.19 5.95
C TYR A 105 -14.66 -1.26 5.92
N ILE A 106 -14.12 -2.15 6.73
CA ILE A 106 -12.68 -2.43 6.80
C ILE A 106 -12.42 -3.71 5.99
N TYR A 107 -11.43 -3.64 5.12
CA TYR A 107 -10.93 -4.76 4.32
C TYR A 107 -9.48 -5.01 4.71
N THR A 108 -9.14 -6.22 5.12
CA THR A 108 -7.76 -6.56 5.47
C THR A 108 -7.36 -7.95 4.98
N ALA A 109 -6.11 -8.08 4.56
CA ALA A 109 -5.55 -9.37 4.23
C ALA A 109 -5.47 -10.25 5.48
N CYS A 110 -5.93 -11.48 5.38
CA CYS A 110 -5.94 -12.47 6.45
C CYS A 110 -5.38 -13.79 5.93
N ALA A 111 -4.44 -14.39 6.66
CA ALA A 111 -3.94 -15.72 6.35
C ALA A 111 -4.98 -16.76 6.77
N ILE A 112 -5.13 -17.81 5.96
CA ILE A 112 -5.96 -18.96 6.30
C ILE A 112 -5.12 -20.05 6.98
N PRO A 113 -5.76 -20.99 7.72
CA PRO A 113 -5.06 -22.15 8.27
C PRO A 113 -4.29 -22.93 7.19
N LYS A 114 -3.12 -23.44 7.53
CA LYS A 114 -2.23 -24.14 6.56
C LYS A 114 -2.87 -25.32 5.86
N GLU A 115 -3.80 -26.00 6.54
CA GLU A 115 -4.55 -27.17 6.05
C GLU A 115 -5.53 -26.79 4.92
N ARG A 116 -5.84 -25.49 4.78
CA ARG A 116 -6.72 -24.93 3.74
C ARG A 116 -5.96 -24.21 2.63
N ASN A 117 -4.63 -24.24 2.69
CA ASN A 117 -3.82 -23.67 1.63
C ASN A 117 -3.99 -24.50 0.36
N GLU A 118 -4.08 -23.81 -0.77
CA GLU A 118 -4.18 -24.40 -2.10
C GLU A 118 -2.95 -24.02 -2.92
N GLN A 119 -2.64 -24.80 -3.95
CA GLN A 119 -1.60 -24.49 -4.92
C GLN A 119 -2.21 -24.43 -6.31
N ASN A 120 -1.60 -23.64 -7.19
CA ASN A 120 -1.96 -23.69 -8.60
C ASN A 120 -1.54 -25.05 -9.21
N ALA A 121 -1.98 -25.30 -10.45
CA ALA A 121 -1.74 -26.59 -11.13
C ALA A 121 -0.24 -26.92 -11.34
N SER A 122 0.62 -25.90 -11.43
CA SER A 122 2.09 -26.05 -11.53
C SER A 122 2.79 -26.19 -10.17
N GLY A 123 2.09 -25.91 -9.07
CA GLY A 123 2.64 -26.00 -7.70
C GLY A 123 3.60 -24.85 -7.31
N ASP A 124 3.75 -23.83 -8.14
CA ASP A 124 4.66 -22.71 -7.96
C ASP A 124 4.02 -21.48 -7.32
N LEU A 125 2.69 -21.46 -7.18
CA LEU A 125 1.95 -20.37 -6.57
C LEU A 125 1.05 -20.87 -5.44
N LEU A 126 1.27 -20.34 -4.23
CA LEU A 126 0.52 -20.71 -3.04
C LEU A 126 -0.65 -19.73 -2.82
N TYR A 127 -1.85 -20.27 -2.68
CA TYR A 127 -3.07 -19.57 -2.32
C TYR A 127 -3.32 -19.74 -0.82
N SER A 128 -3.05 -18.70 -0.04
CA SER A 128 -3.02 -18.78 1.42
C SER A 128 -3.65 -17.61 2.15
N GLN A 129 -4.25 -16.67 1.41
CA GLN A 129 -4.83 -15.45 1.98
C GLN A 129 -6.25 -15.22 1.48
N VAL A 130 -7.06 -14.57 2.31
CA VAL A 130 -8.38 -14.05 1.98
C VAL A 130 -8.45 -12.58 2.39
N VAL A 131 -9.42 -11.85 1.88
CA VAL A 131 -9.75 -10.51 2.41
C VAL A 131 -10.85 -10.66 3.43
N LEU A 132 -10.56 -10.33 4.68
CA LEU A 132 -11.56 -10.18 5.72
C LEU A 132 -12.29 -8.86 5.50
N ARG A 133 -13.63 -8.89 5.45
CA ARG A 133 -14.49 -7.72 5.34
C ARG A 133 -15.25 -7.55 6.64
N ILE A 134 -15.12 -6.39 7.28
CA ILE A 134 -15.71 -6.08 8.58
C ILE A 134 -16.58 -4.84 8.43
N SER A 135 -17.86 -4.92 8.83
CA SER A 135 -18.74 -3.76 8.87
C SER A 135 -18.31 -2.75 9.95
N SER A 136 -18.65 -1.48 9.79
CA SER A 136 -18.27 -0.41 10.70
C SER A 136 -18.69 -0.63 12.16
N ASP A 137 -19.75 -1.40 12.36
CA ASP A 137 -20.28 -1.76 13.69
C ASP A 137 -19.82 -3.14 14.17
N GLY A 138 -19.10 -3.89 13.32
CA GLY A 138 -18.66 -5.25 13.61
C GLY A 138 -19.79 -6.29 13.63
N SER A 139 -21.00 -5.93 13.20
CA SER A 139 -22.13 -6.85 13.16
C SER A 139 -22.01 -7.90 12.07
N THR A 140 -21.29 -7.57 11.00
CA THR A 140 -21.00 -8.46 9.88
C THR A 140 -19.51 -8.60 9.72
N ILE A 141 -19.02 -9.85 9.81
CA ILE A 141 -17.64 -10.21 9.50
C ILE A 141 -17.70 -11.41 8.58
N ASP A 142 -17.22 -11.24 7.36
CA ASP A 142 -17.12 -12.30 6.37
C ASP A 142 -15.78 -12.23 5.63
N TYR A 143 -15.52 -13.16 4.73
CA TYR A 143 -14.32 -13.11 3.92
C TYR A 143 -14.63 -13.21 2.43
N ILE A 144 -13.79 -12.53 1.64
CA ILE A 144 -13.83 -12.51 0.18
C ILE A 144 -12.61 -13.27 -0.32
N GLY A 145 -12.86 -14.27 -1.17
CA GLY A 145 -11.87 -14.98 -1.97
C GLY A 145 -11.90 -14.53 -3.42
N GLN A 146 -11.18 -15.26 -4.30
CA GLN A 146 -11.00 -14.84 -5.70
C GLN A 146 -12.30 -14.64 -6.48
N GLN A 147 -13.37 -15.40 -6.17
CA GLN A 147 -14.66 -15.30 -6.87
C GLN A 147 -15.67 -14.41 -6.14
N GLY A 148 -15.40 -14.07 -4.88
CA GLY A 148 -16.32 -13.34 -4.01
C GLY A 148 -16.41 -13.93 -2.62
N PRO A 149 -17.52 -13.70 -1.89
CA PRO A 149 -17.74 -14.27 -0.56
C PRO A 149 -17.57 -15.79 -0.54
N ALA A 150 -16.82 -16.30 0.42
CA ALA A 150 -16.46 -17.72 0.56
C ALA A 150 -15.74 -18.35 -0.66
N GLY A 151 -15.16 -17.53 -1.53
CA GLY A 151 -14.37 -17.98 -2.69
C GLY A 151 -13.02 -18.58 -2.31
N THR A 152 -12.30 -19.12 -3.32
CA THR A 152 -10.95 -19.67 -3.14
C THR A 152 -9.96 -18.62 -2.65
N PRO A 153 -8.95 -19.01 -1.87
CA PRO A 153 -7.95 -18.05 -1.36
C PRO A 153 -7.18 -17.34 -2.48
N PHE A 154 -6.65 -16.19 -2.16
CA PHE A 154 -5.71 -15.43 -3.00
C PHE A 154 -4.27 -15.95 -2.81
N PRO A 155 -3.38 -15.67 -3.78
CA PRO A 155 -1.95 -15.65 -3.54
C PRO A 155 -1.61 -14.48 -2.60
N TYR A 156 -0.32 -14.12 -2.50
CA TYR A 156 0.09 -13.02 -1.61
C TYR A 156 -0.58 -11.70 -2.00
N ILE A 157 -1.43 -11.18 -1.11
CA ILE A 157 -2.09 -9.89 -1.25
C ILE A 157 -1.08 -8.79 -0.90
N SER A 158 -0.72 -7.96 -1.87
CA SER A 158 0.24 -6.88 -1.68
C SER A 158 -0.41 -5.55 -1.32
N LYS A 159 -1.58 -5.24 -1.91
CA LYS A 159 -2.33 -3.99 -1.67
C LYS A 159 -3.82 -4.24 -1.75
N LEU A 160 -4.55 -3.41 -1.01
CA LEU A 160 -6.01 -3.29 -1.07
C LEU A 160 -6.38 -1.85 -1.36
N TYR A 161 -7.34 -1.65 -2.24
CA TYR A 161 -7.89 -0.33 -2.56
C TYR A 161 -9.41 -0.37 -2.53
N THR A 162 -10.00 0.78 -2.25
CA THR A 162 -11.45 0.98 -2.37
C THR A 162 -11.72 2.19 -3.28
N THR A 163 -12.70 2.06 -4.17
CA THR A 163 -13.11 3.14 -5.05
C THR A 163 -14.17 4.04 -4.38
N GLU A 164 -14.52 5.15 -5.03
CA GLU A 164 -15.64 6.02 -4.59
C GLU A 164 -17.00 5.32 -4.72
N ASN A 165 -17.09 4.26 -5.52
CA ASN A 165 -18.28 3.42 -5.65
C ASN A 165 -18.34 2.29 -4.62
N ASN A 166 -17.48 2.31 -3.58
CA ASN A 166 -17.31 1.26 -2.58
C ASN A 166 -16.97 -0.12 -3.16
N GLU A 167 -16.32 -0.16 -4.32
CA GLU A 167 -15.79 -1.37 -4.92
C GLU A 167 -14.42 -1.69 -4.32
N LEU A 168 -14.13 -2.97 -4.13
CA LEU A 168 -12.85 -3.44 -3.61
C LEU A 168 -11.95 -3.87 -4.77
N VAL A 169 -10.68 -3.43 -4.74
CA VAL A 169 -9.65 -3.91 -5.66
C VAL A 169 -8.51 -4.55 -4.88
N VAL A 170 -8.26 -5.82 -5.14
CA VAL A 170 -7.22 -6.62 -4.48
C VAL A 170 -6.06 -6.81 -5.44
N ILE A 171 -4.87 -6.37 -5.06
CA ILE A 171 -3.65 -6.57 -5.84
C ILE A 171 -2.83 -7.70 -5.24
N CYS A 172 -2.59 -8.72 -6.05
CA CYS A 172 -1.82 -9.89 -5.65
C CYS A 172 -0.49 -9.98 -6.41
N LYS A 173 0.55 -10.46 -5.75
CA LYS A 173 1.82 -10.81 -6.39
C LYS A 173 1.68 -12.14 -7.12
N MET A 174 2.16 -12.15 -8.35
CA MET A 174 2.28 -13.33 -9.19
C MET A 174 3.77 -13.59 -9.48
N ASN A 175 4.09 -14.74 -10.07
CA ASN A 175 5.49 -15.09 -10.38
C ASN A 175 6.13 -14.14 -11.40
N ASP A 176 5.32 -13.58 -12.32
CA ASP A 176 5.79 -12.76 -13.42
C ASP A 176 5.12 -11.37 -13.48
N GLY A 177 4.65 -10.87 -12.35
CA GLY A 177 4.00 -9.56 -12.27
C GLY A 177 2.98 -9.45 -11.16
N LEU A 178 1.86 -8.79 -11.45
CA LEU A 178 0.77 -8.55 -10.52
C LEU A 178 -0.56 -9.01 -11.11
N CYS A 179 -1.55 -9.28 -10.26
CA CYS A 179 -2.92 -9.53 -10.68
C CYS A 179 -3.87 -8.67 -9.87
N ALA A 180 -4.73 -7.90 -10.54
CA ALA A 180 -5.79 -7.14 -9.92
C ALA A 180 -7.11 -7.91 -9.98
N TYR A 181 -7.80 -8.03 -8.84
CA TYR A 181 -9.14 -8.56 -8.73
C TYR A 181 -10.07 -7.42 -8.34
N TRP A 182 -11.03 -7.12 -9.20
CA TRP A 182 -11.98 -6.02 -9.01
C TRP A 182 -13.34 -6.58 -8.60
N PHE A 183 -13.81 -6.21 -7.42
CA PHE A 183 -15.06 -6.67 -6.86
C PHE A 183 -16.09 -5.55 -6.84
N ALA A 184 -17.35 -5.88 -7.11
CA ALA A 184 -18.48 -5.00 -6.90
C ALA A 184 -18.67 -4.70 -5.39
N GLU A 185 -19.47 -3.68 -5.07
CA GLU A 185 -19.81 -3.27 -3.71
C GLU A 185 -20.34 -4.42 -2.82
N ASN A 186 -21.04 -5.39 -3.40
CA ASN A 186 -21.54 -6.58 -2.71
C ASN A 186 -20.46 -7.66 -2.48
N GLY A 187 -19.24 -7.46 -2.99
CA GLY A 187 -18.11 -8.38 -2.83
C GLY A 187 -18.00 -9.47 -3.89
N PHE A 188 -18.84 -9.49 -4.94
CA PHE A 188 -18.69 -10.44 -6.04
C PHE A 188 -17.67 -9.96 -7.07
N LEU A 189 -16.85 -10.87 -7.56
CA LEU A 189 -15.83 -10.58 -8.59
C LEU A 189 -16.49 -10.06 -9.87
N ARG A 190 -16.01 -8.94 -10.37
CA ARG A 190 -16.35 -8.37 -11.67
C ARG A 190 -15.30 -8.67 -12.72
N TYR A 191 -14.04 -8.42 -12.37
CA TYR A 191 -12.92 -8.58 -13.27
C TYR A 191 -11.69 -9.16 -12.57
N LYS A 192 -10.95 -9.98 -13.30
CA LYS A 192 -9.62 -10.45 -12.95
C LYS A 192 -8.67 -10.04 -14.05
N VAL A 193 -7.71 -9.17 -13.72
CA VAL A 193 -6.79 -8.54 -14.68
C VAL A 193 -5.36 -8.92 -14.33
N PRO A 194 -4.79 -9.94 -14.98
CA PRO A 194 -3.37 -10.26 -14.82
C PRO A 194 -2.52 -9.27 -15.61
N VAL A 195 -1.47 -8.75 -14.97
CA VAL A 195 -0.48 -7.86 -15.59
C VAL A 195 0.89 -8.52 -15.46
N SER A 196 1.26 -9.27 -16.47
CA SER A 196 2.58 -9.91 -16.58
C SER A 196 3.60 -8.92 -17.17
N ILE A 197 4.85 -9.00 -16.70
CA ILE A 197 5.98 -8.26 -17.29
C ILE A 197 6.12 -8.49 -18.81
N LYS A 198 5.66 -9.64 -19.32
CA LYS A 198 5.70 -10.00 -20.73
C LYS A 198 4.66 -9.24 -21.58
N ASN A 199 3.60 -8.73 -20.93
CA ASN A 199 2.48 -8.07 -21.60
C ASN A 199 2.55 -6.54 -21.47
N VAL A 200 3.44 -6.01 -20.63
CA VAL A 200 3.68 -4.58 -20.50
C VAL A 200 4.33 -4.06 -21.80
N PRO A 201 3.87 -2.92 -22.37
CA PRO A 201 4.45 -2.39 -23.60
C PRO A 201 5.95 -2.16 -23.47
N LEU A 202 6.72 -2.66 -24.43
CA LEU A 202 8.16 -2.41 -24.51
C LEU A 202 8.44 -1.00 -25.03
N ILE A 203 9.47 -0.38 -24.48
CA ILE A 203 9.97 0.91 -24.96
C ILE A 203 11.00 0.70 -26.08
N ALA A 204 11.03 1.60 -27.04
CA ALA A 204 12.13 1.64 -28.00
C ALA A 204 13.42 2.03 -27.26
N SER A 205 14.50 1.29 -27.48
CA SER A 205 15.82 1.66 -26.99
C SER A 205 16.48 2.59 -28.01
N ASP A 206 16.84 3.78 -27.62
CA ASP A 206 17.56 4.74 -28.46
C ASP A 206 18.97 4.26 -28.89
N GLN A 207 19.46 3.17 -28.28
CA GLN A 207 20.80 2.63 -28.46
C GLN A 207 20.83 1.27 -29.17
N GLY A 208 19.69 0.76 -29.67
CA GLY A 208 19.63 -0.55 -30.35
C GLY A 208 19.91 -1.75 -29.41
N VAL A 209 19.83 -1.56 -28.10
CA VAL A 209 20.02 -2.62 -27.10
C VAL A 209 18.80 -3.53 -27.11
N SER A 210 18.99 -4.84 -27.29
CA SER A 210 17.92 -5.83 -27.39
C SER A 210 17.29 -6.21 -26.05
N ASP A 211 18.00 -6.03 -24.93
CA ASP A 211 17.60 -6.54 -23.63
C ASP A 211 17.13 -5.42 -22.70
N ILE A 212 15.82 -5.19 -22.68
CA ILE A 212 15.17 -4.26 -21.76
C ILE A 212 14.55 -5.09 -20.64
N PHE A 213 14.95 -4.80 -19.39
CA PHE A 213 14.30 -5.36 -18.21
C PHE A 213 13.15 -4.45 -17.77
N VAL A 214 12.00 -5.04 -17.47
CA VAL A 214 10.83 -4.32 -16.98
C VAL A 214 10.35 -4.93 -15.68
N THR A 215 9.92 -4.07 -14.75
CA THR A 215 9.23 -4.49 -13.53
C THR A 215 7.88 -3.78 -13.43
N VAL A 216 6.83 -4.49 -13.03
CA VAL A 216 5.55 -3.89 -12.65
C VAL A 216 5.63 -3.55 -11.17
N GLU A 217 5.79 -2.26 -10.87
CA GLU A 217 6.00 -1.79 -9.49
C GLU A 217 4.69 -1.82 -8.71
N ASN A 218 3.63 -1.22 -9.26
CA ASN A 218 2.32 -1.17 -8.62
C ASN A 218 1.19 -1.03 -9.65
N ILE A 219 -0.01 -1.41 -9.21
CA ILE A 219 -1.27 -1.20 -9.91
C ILE A 219 -2.22 -0.46 -8.97
N VAL A 220 -2.74 0.68 -9.41
CA VAL A 220 -3.67 1.52 -8.65
C VAL A 220 -4.96 1.67 -9.44
N PRO A 221 -6.14 1.41 -8.85
CA PRO A 221 -7.42 1.62 -9.53
C PRO A 221 -7.76 3.11 -9.65
N ASP A 222 -8.48 3.47 -10.71
CA ASP A 222 -9.18 4.74 -10.80
C ASP A 222 -10.32 4.79 -9.77
N ASN A 223 -10.63 5.99 -9.25
CA ASN A 223 -11.64 6.16 -8.22
C ASN A 223 -13.09 6.00 -8.73
N TYR A 224 -13.34 6.20 -10.02
CA TYR A 224 -14.69 6.19 -10.61
C TYR A 224 -14.82 5.27 -11.83
N ALA A 225 -13.76 5.22 -12.66
CA ALA A 225 -13.79 4.47 -13.91
C ALA A 225 -13.24 3.03 -13.71
N LEU A 226 -13.70 2.11 -14.55
CA LEU A 226 -13.15 0.74 -14.65
C LEU A 226 -11.79 0.80 -15.38
N ARG A 227 -10.81 1.39 -14.73
CA ARG A 227 -9.45 1.63 -15.20
C ARG A 227 -8.45 1.31 -14.09
N LEU A 228 -7.34 0.75 -14.48
CA LEU A 228 -6.17 0.57 -13.64
C LEU A 228 -5.03 1.46 -14.17
N TYR A 229 -4.22 2.00 -13.29
CA TYR A 229 -2.97 2.65 -13.64
C TYR A 229 -1.83 1.71 -13.26
N VAL A 230 -1.12 1.24 -14.28
CA VAL A 230 -0.02 0.27 -14.15
C VAL A 230 1.30 1.00 -14.24
N LYS A 231 2.05 1.07 -13.14
CA LYS A 231 3.39 1.64 -13.15
C LYS A 231 4.43 0.57 -13.49
N ALA A 232 5.20 0.83 -14.53
CA ALA A 232 6.30 -0.01 -14.98
C ALA A 232 7.62 0.77 -14.94
N ASP A 233 8.66 0.13 -14.39
CA ASP A 233 10.02 0.66 -14.34
C ASP A 233 10.90 -0.15 -15.31
N TYR A 234 11.66 0.59 -16.12
CA TYR A 234 12.49 0.05 -17.20
C TYR A 234 13.96 0.22 -16.87
N TYR A 235 14.71 -0.84 -17.12
CA TYR A 235 16.15 -0.92 -16.86
C TYR A 235 16.87 -1.40 -18.11
N LEU A 236 18.07 -0.89 -18.33
CA LEU A 236 18.96 -1.35 -19.38
C LEU A 236 20.19 -2.06 -18.76
N PRO A 237 20.80 -3.01 -19.48
CA PRO A 237 22.04 -3.62 -19.02
C PRO A 237 23.16 -2.58 -18.94
N SER A 238 23.93 -2.65 -17.87
CA SER A 238 25.21 -1.94 -17.74
C SER A 238 26.32 -2.84 -18.24
N VAL A 239 27.12 -2.36 -19.20
CA VAL A 239 28.26 -3.09 -19.75
C VAL A 239 29.54 -2.42 -19.28
N ASP A 240 30.43 -3.20 -18.74
CA ASP A 240 31.78 -2.73 -18.39
C ASP A 240 32.56 -2.39 -19.65
N ALA A 241 33.10 -1.17 -19.71
CA ALA A 241 33.76 -0.65 -20.92
C ALA A 241 35.06 -1.37 -21.30
N GLU A 242 35.72 -2.00 -20.32
CA GLU A 242 37.01 -2.68 -20.55
C GLU A 242 36.83 -4.16 -20.95
N SER A 243 35.93 -4.86 -20.24
CA SER A 243 35.67 -6.28 -20.45
C SER A 243 34.55 -6.58 -21.44
N ASN A 244 33.75 -5.61 -21.80
CA ASN A 244 32.52 -5.74 -22.61
C ASN A 244 31.55 -6.80 -22.05
N VAL A 245 31.59 -7.02 -20.73
CA VAL A 245 30.73 -7.95 -20.01
C VAL A 245 29.61 -7.18 -19.30
N GLN A 246 28.40 -7.72 -19.28
CA GLN A 246 27.29 -7.14 -18.51
C GLN A 246 27.65 -7.16 -17.01
N SER A 247 27.78 -5.98 -16.40
CA SER A 247 28.13 -5.78 -14.98
C SER A 247 26.92 -5.56 -14.08
N GLY A 248 25.71 -5.31 -14.67
CA GLY A 248 24.50 -5.06 -13.92
C GLY A 248 23.37 -4.54 -14.79
N ILE A 249 22.42 -3.86 -14.15
CA ILE A 249 21.34 -3.11 -14.82
C ILE A 249 21.27 -1.71 -14.20
N HIS A 250 20.90 -0.72 -14.99
CA HIS A 250 20.65 0.64 -14.51
C HIS A 250 19.24 1.10 -14.87
N TYR A 251 18.65 1.86 -13.96
CA TYR A 251 17.32 2.47 -14.15
C TYR A 251 17.35 3.46 -15.31
N THR A 252 16.34 3.39 -16.17
CA THR A 252 16.22 4.25 -17.35
C THR A 252 15.05 5.20 -17.24
N LYS A 253 13.85 4.67 -17.06
CA LYS A 253 12.63 5.47 -16.93
C LYS A 253 11.48 4.71 -16.31
N SER A 254 10.49 5.46 -15.79
CA SER A 254 9.21 4.94 -15.33
C SER A 254 8.08 5.43 -16.19
N LEU A 255 7.14 4.55 -16.51
CA LEU A 255 5.92 4.86 -17.24
C LEU A 255 4.71 4.38 -16.46
N VAL A 256 3.62 5.15 -16.51
CA VAL A 256 2.31 4.72 -16.00
C VAL A 256 1.36 4.57 -17.16
N TYR A 257 0.85 3.38 -17.34
CA TYR A 257 -0.11 3.05 -18.36
C TYR A 257 -1.51 3.02 -17.79
N PRO A 258 -2.47 3.80 -18.32
CA PRO A 258 -3.87 3.52 -18.07
C PRO A 258 -4.24 2.20 -18.76
N LEU A 259 -4.85 1.28 -18.04
CA LEU A 259 -5.28 -0.02 -18.53
C LEU A 259 -6.80 -0.12 -18.38
N ASN A 260 -7.49 -0.37 -19.45
CA ASN A 260 -8.94 -0.60 -19.45
C ASN A 260 -9.21 -2.01 -18.87
N VAL A 261 -10.00 -2.06 -17.80
CA VAL A 261 -10.29 -3.30 -17.07
C VAL A 261 -11.15 -4.28 -17.90
N ALA A 262 -12.00 -3.76 -18.81
CA ALA A 262 -12.95 -4.59 -19.55
C ALA A 262 -12.30 -5.41 -20.68
N ASP A 263 -11.29 -4.87 -21.34
CA ASP A 263 -10.62 -5.50 -22.49
C ASP A 263 -9.11 -5.74 -22.28
N GLY A 264 -8.53 -5.22 -21.17
CA GLY A 264 -7.12 -5.36 -20.87
C GLY A 264 -6.20 -4.50 -21.73
N ALA A 265 -6.74 -3.54 -22.49
CA ALA A 265 -5.96 -2.70 -23.39
C ALA A 265 -5.20 -1.61 -22.61
N PHE A 266 -3.91 -1.46 -22.91
CA PHE A 266 -3.08 -0.37 -22.42
C PHE A 266 -3.32 0.89 -23.28
N GLY A 267 -3.55 2.02 -22.61
CA GLY A 267 -3.63 3.34 -23.24
C GLY A 267 -2.27 4.04 -23.31
N GLU A 268 -2.28 5.30 -23.75
CA GLU A 268 -1.08 6.13 -23.87
C GLU A 268 -0.42 6.34 -22.50
N PRO A 269 0.89 6.08 -22.39
CA PRO A 269 1.60 6.17 -21.12
C PRO A 269 1.83 7.61 -20.67
N LEU A 270 1.93 7.76 -19.36
CA LEU A 270 2.43 8.96 -18.70
C LEU A 270 3.85 8.69 -18.22
N THR A 271 4.79 9.58 -18.55
CA THR A 271 6.16 9.49 -18.06
C THR A 271 6.24 10.05 -16.63
N VAL A 272 6.85 9.28 -15.73
CA VAL A 272 7.19 9.73 -14.39
C VAL A 272 8.65 10.14 -14.36
N PRO A 273 8.98 11.43 -14.18
CA PRO A 273 10.36 11.86 -14.03
C PRO A 273 11.05 11.18 -12.86
N PRO A 274 12.33 10.84 -12.95
CA PRO A 274 13.05 10.21 -11.85
C PRO A 274 13.28 11.19 -10.69
N TYR A 275 13.47 10.63 -9.51
CA TYR A 275 14.12 11.35 -8.42
C TYR A 275 15.61 11.43 -8.72
N GLU A 276 16.15 12.64 -8.72
CA GLU A 276 17.57 12.88 -8.98
C GLU A 276 18.25 13.46 -7.74
N GLU A 277 19.28 12.81 -7.30
CA GLU A 277 20.10 13.23 -6.16
C GLU A 277 21.56 13.27 -6.56
N SER A 278 22.26 14.32 -6.12
CA SER A 278 23.70 14.47 -6.33
C SER A 278 24.42 14.35 -5.01
N VAL A 279 25.21 13.32 -4.86
CA VAL A 279 26.06 13.10 -3.69
C VAL A 279 27.51 13.41 -4.05
N THR A 280 28.18 14.22 -3.23
CA THR A 280 29.59 14.50 -3.39
C THR A 280 30.38 13.69 -2.39
N GLU A 281 31.08 12.67 -2.86
CA GLU A 281 31.97 11.81 -2.09
C GLU A 281 33.39 11.91 -2.61
N ASN A 282 34.36 12.14 -1.73
CA ASN A 282 35.81 12.12 -2.05
C ASN A 282 36.19 12.93 -3.32
N PHE A 283 35.64 14.15 -3.46
CA PHE A 283 35.82 15.06 -4.60
C PHE A 283 35.18 14.58 -5.93
N SER A 284 34.45 13.47 -5.91
CA SER A 284 33.65 12.99 -7.05
C SER A 284 32.17 13.31 -6.82
N ARG A 285 31.52 13.89 -7.82
CA ARG A 285 30.06 14.11 -7.81
C ARG A 285 29.41 12.93 -8.51
N MET A 286 28.67 12.12 -7.73
CA MET A 286 27.83 11.05 -8.28
C MET A 286 26.38 11.52 -8.36
N GLN A 287 25.73 11.24 -9.45
CA GLN A 287 24.30 11.53 -9.66
C GLN A 287 23.54 10.22 -9.65
N TYR A 288 22.64 10.08 -8.71
CA TYR A 288 21.75 8.93 -8.60
C TYR A 288 20.39 9.29 -9.21
N ARG A 289 19.83 8.35 -9.97
CA ARG A 289 18.48 8.43 -10.52
C ARG A 289 17.69 7.25 -9.98
N LEU A 290 16.62 7.53 -9.24
CA LEU A 290 15.78 6.52 -8.60
C LEU A 290 14.35 6.61 -9.12
N PRO A 291 13.67 5.47 -9.33
CA PRO A 291 12.24 5.47 -9.59
C PRO A 291 11.49 5.89 -8.33
N TYR A 292 10.41 6.64 -8.49
CA TYR A 292 9.43 6.84 -7.45
C TYR A 292 8.54 5.61 -7.30
N ASN A 293 8.02 5.36 -6.10
CA ASN A 293 6.95 4.38 -5.86
C ASN A 293 5.59 5.03 -6.14
N PHE A 294 4.66 4.30 -6.76
CA PHE A 294 3.33 4.79 -7.04
C PHE A 294 2.43 4.65 -5.80
N LEU A 295 2.10 5.76 -5.18
CA LEU A 295 1.35 5.79 -3.91
C LEU A 295 -0.16 5.67 -4.13
N GLY A 296 -0.72 6.38 -5.11
CA GLY A 296 -2.15 6.39 -5.37
C GLY A 296 -2.59 7.44 -6.38
N ILE A 297 -3.90 7.54 -6.60
CA ILE A 297 -4.53 8.56 -7.43
C ILE A 297 -5.65 9.26 -6.65
N THR A 298 -5.74 10.58 -6.79
CA THR A 298 -6.83 11.35 -6.19
C THR A 298 -8.10 11.28 -7.05
N LYS A 299 -9.24 11.58 -6.44
CA LYS A 299 -10.52 11.70 -7.15
C LYS A 299 -10.53 12.76 -8.26
N ASN A 300 -9.59 13.70 -8.24
CA ASN A 300 -9.42 14.74 -9.27
C ASN A 300 -8.36 14.35 -10.32
N GLY A 301 -7.94 13.10 -10.40
CA GLY A 301 -7.03 12.58 -11.42
C GLY A 301 -5.56 13.00 -11.23
N TRP A 302 -5.11 13.30 -10.02
CA TRP A 302 -3.70 13.49 -9.72
C TRP A 302 -3.06 12.19 -9.24
N LEU A 303 -2.09 11.69 -10.01
CA LEU A 303 -1.26 10.55 -9.65
C LEU A 303 -0.18 11.03 -8.68
N CYS A 304 -0.02 10.34 -7.55
CA CYS A 304 0.94 10.68 -6.52
C CYS A 304 2.03 9.60 -6.42
N PHE A 305 3.27 10.04 -6.47
CA PHE A 305 4.46 9.20 -6.39
C PHE A 305 5.32 9.64 -5.23
N ILE A 306 6.06 8.71 -4.62
CA ILE A 306 6.85 8.98 -3.42
C ILE A 306 8.18 8.23 -3.46
N VAL A 307 9.22 8.86 -2.93
CA VAL A 307 10.52 8.22 -2.66
C VAL A 307 11.02 8.67 -1.29
N THR A 308 11.64 7.75 -0.57
CA THR A 308 12.30 8.05 0.71
C THR A 308 13.61 8.76 0.45
N THR A 309 13.87 9.81 1.24
CA THR A 309 15.11 10.59 1.24
C THR A 309 15.73 10.59 2.63
N GLU A 310 16.92 11.12 2.79
CA GLU A 310 17.59 11.22 4.10
C GLU A 310 16.81 12.05 5.14
N SER A 311 16.04 13.05 4.69
CA SER A 311 15.33 13.99 5.56
C SER A 311 13.81 13.82 5.58
N GLY A 312 13.29 12.78 4.92
CA GLY A 312 11.85 12.53 4.84
C GLY A 312 11.43 11.85 3.55
N PHE A 313 10.48 12.45 2.84
CA PHE A 313 10.01 11.92 1.56
C PHE A 313 10.00 13.01 0.50
N SER A 314 10.36 12.65 -0.72
CA SER A 314 10.06 13.46 -1.89
C SER A 314 8.82 12.92 -2.58
N ILE A 315 7.84 13.78 -2.85
CA ILE A 315 6.65 13.44 -3.61
C ILE A 315 6.66 14.15 -4.97
N GLU A 316 6.13 13.43 -5.94
CA GLU A 316 5.83 13.96 -7.25
C GLU A 316 4.35 13.69 -7.56
N MET A 317 3.63 14.72 -7.95
CA MET A 317 2.23 14.63 -8.33
C MET A 317 2.08 15.03 -9.80
N ILE A 318 1.39 14.21 -10.58
CA ILE A 318 1.20 14.42 -12.01
C ILE A 318 -0.28 14.38 -12.33
N SER A 319 -0.79 15.43 -12.97
CA SER A 319 -2.17 15.44 -13.43
C SER A 319 -2.35 14.51 -14.65
N ASP A 320 -3.31 13.59 -14.58
CA ASP A 320 -3.63 12.70 -15.68
C ASP A 320 -4.12 13.47 -16.91
N VAL A 321 -4.82 14.59 -16.73
CA VAL A 321 -5.41 15.40 -17.79
C VAL A 321 -4.42 16.40 -18.36
N THR A 322 -3.83 17.25 -17.50
CA THR A 322 -3.00 18.39 -17.96
C THR A 322 -1.53 18.03 -18.10
N ARG A 323 -1.11 16.88 -17.59
CA ARG A 323 0.31 16.46 -17.49
C ARG A 323 1.21 17.40 -16.67
N ASN A 324 0.60 18.32 -15.92
CA ASN A 324 1.33 19.18 -15.00
C ASN A 324 2.00 18.35 -13.91
N VAL A 325 3.27 18.68 -13.62
CA VAL A 325 4.09 18.01 -12.62
C VAL A 325 4.36 18.95 -11.46
N VAL A 326 4.14 18.48 -10.26
CA VAL A 326 4.42 19.21 -9.01
C VAL A 326 5.27 18.36 -8.10
N LYS A 327 6.45 18.85 -7.74
CA LYS A 327 7.36 18.20 -6.77
C LYS A 327 7.31 18.91 -5.43
N ARG A 328 7.30 18.15 -4.35
CA ARG A 328 7.37 18.67 -2.97
C ARG A 328 8.18 17.73 -2.10
N HIS A 329 8.81 18.29 -1.10
CA HIS A 329 9.42 17.55 -0.02
C HIS A 329 8.46 17.49 1.18
N LEU A 330 8.34 16.30 1.78
CA LEU A 330 7.62 16.07 3.03
C LEU A 330 8.66 15.97 4.14
N ASP A 331 8.77 17.03 4.94
CA ASP A 331 9.70 17.04 6.06
C ASP A 331 9.21 16.12 7.18
N ILE A 332 10.13 15.37 7.78
CA ILE A 332 9.88 14.59 8.99
C ILE A 332 10.61 15.28 10.15
N LYS A 333 9.88 15.67 11.19
CA LYS A 333 10.41 16.45 12.32
C LYS A 333 11.42 15.68 13.18
N HIS A 334 11.34 14.35 13.19
CA HIS A 334 12.22 13.50 13.98
C HIS A 334 12.90 12.47 13.07
N GLN A 335 14.23 12.49 13.05
CA GLN A 335 15.04 11.67 12.13
C GLN A 335 15.20 10.21 12.58
N ASP A 336 14.85 9.87 13.83
CA ASP A 336 15.04 8.52 14.40
C ASP A 336 13.88 7.56 14.09
N VAL A 337 13.30 7.63 12.88
CA VAL A 337 12.22 6.74 12.47
C VAL A 337 12.78 5.36 12.18
N LEU A 338 12.34 4.35 12.98
CA LEU A 338 12.74 2.95 12.87
C LEU A 338 11.79 2.14 11.96
N TYR A 339 10.55 2.57 11.89
CA TYR A 339 9.51 1.95 11.05
C TYR A 339 8.53 3.01 10.57
N TYR A 340 8.06 2.86 9.34
CA TYR A 340 6.95 3.67 8.85
C TYR A 340 6.04 2.88 7.91
N THR A 341 4.78 3.28 7.84
CA THR A 341 3.84 2.91 6.79
C THR A 341 3.06 4.14 6.34
N LEU A 342 2.68 4.15 5.08
CA LEU A 342 2.03 5.29 4.43
C LEU A 342 0.64 4.91 3.94
N ALA A 343 -0.31 5.81 4.11
CA ALA A 343 -1.63 5.74 3.53
C ALA A 343 -1.87 6.98 2.65
N PHE A 344 -2.53 6.77 1.52
CA PHE A 344 -2.94 7.84 0.62
C PHE A 344 -4.44 7.81 0.45
N SER A 345 -5.09 8.93 0.74
CA SER A 345 -6.54 9.05 0.57
C SER A 345 -6.92 9.50 -0.84
N ASN A 346 -8.12 9.14 -1.27
CA ASN A 346 -8.68 9.59 -2.55
C ASN A 346 -8.81 11.12 -2.64
N ASP A 347 -8.84 11.84 -1.51
CA ASP A 347 -8.82 13.30 -1.47
C ASP A 347 -7.41 13.89 -1.68
N GLY A 348 -6.35 13.09 -1.57
CA GLY A 348 -4.98 13.54 -1.72
C GLY A 348 -4.29 13.86 -0.40
N ILE A 349 -4.77 13.35 0.73
CA ILE A 349 -4.07 13.44 2.01
C ILE A 349 -3.09 12.26 2.11
N ILE A 350 -1.84 12.56 2.39
CA ILE A 350 -0.81 11.56 2.70
C ILE A 350 -0.75 11.44 4.21
N SER A 351 -0.98 10.26 4.74
CA SER A 351 -0.86 9.96 6.16
C SER A 351 0.26 8.96 6.40
N ALA A 352 0.91 9.06 7.54
CA ALA A 352 1.95 8.10 7.94
C ALA A 352 1.80 7.68 9.39
N LEU A 353 2.11 6.43 9.66
CA LEU A 353 2.46 5.94 10.98
C LEU A 353 3.99 5.93 11.04
N LEU A 354 4.58 6.80 11.84
CA LEU A 354 6.02 6.95 12.04
C LEU A 354 6.38 6.46 13.44
N ALA A 355 7.17 5.42 13.53
CA ALA A 355 7.56 4.81 14.79
C ALA A 355 9.05 5.06 15.07
N ASP A 356 9.34 5.65 16.21
CA ASP A 356 10.68 5.78 16.77
C ASP A 356 10.88 4.79 17.96
N LYS A 357 11.90 4.97 18.77
CA LYS A 357 12.18 4.11 19.93
C LYS A 357 11.19 4.28 21.09
N ASN A 358 10.39 5.35 21.12
CA ASN A 358 9.54 5.72 22.24
C ASN A 358 8.05 5.50 21.95
N GLU A 359 7.60 5.89 20.76
CA GLU A 359 6.18 5.89 20.39
C GLU A 359 5.97 5.78 18.87
N ALA A 360 4.76 5.45 18.47
CA ALA A 360 4.32 5.50 17.10
C ALA A 360 3.40 6.73 16.91
N ARG A 361 3.80 7.67 16.05
CA ARG A 361 3.05 8.89 15.77
C ARG A 361 2.27 8.74 14.46
N VAL A 362 1.01 9.14 14.46
CA VAL A 362 0.22 9.30 13.24
C VAL A 362 0.30 10.76 12.83
N VAL A 363 0.73 10.98 11.61
CA VAL A 363 0.94 12.30 11.03
C VAL A 363 0.28 12.38 9.66
N TRP A 364 0.06 13.58 9.14
CA TRP A 364 -0.37 13.76 7.76
C TRP A 364 0.23 14.99 7.10
N TRP A 365 0.19 14.98 5.76
CA TRP A 365 0.51 16.10 4.88
C TRP A 365 -0.67 16.38 3.96
N ARG A 366 -1.10 17.62 3.93
CA ARG A 366 -2.30 18.08 3.22
C ARG A 366 -1.99 18.40 1.74
N ALA A 367 -1.68 17.34 0.95
CA ALA A 367 -1.48 17.51 -0.49
C ALA A 367 -2.76 17.86 -1.24
N ASP A 368 -3.93 17.57 -0.68
CA ASP A 368 -5.24 18.02 -1.14
C ASP A 368 -5.35 19.55 -1.25
N LEU A 369 -4.84 20.29 -0.26
CA LEU A 369 -4.82 21.76 -0.28
C LEU A 369 -3.88 22.30 -1.38
N LEU A 370 -2.75 21.63 -1.60
CA LEU A 370 -1.85 21.98 -2.68
C LEU A 370 -2.52 21.77 -4.03
N ILE A 371 -3.15 20.61 -4.26
CA ILE A 371 -3.89 20.30 -5.48
C ILE A 371 -5.01 21.34 -5.72
N ALA A 372 -5.79 21.66 -4.68
CA ALA A 372 -6.85 22.65 -4.77
C ALA A 372 -6.35 24.05 -5.17
N SER A 373 -5.10 24.39 -4.81
CA SER A 373 -4.48 25.67 -5.22
C SER A 373 -4.02 25.70 -6.68
N LEU A 374 -3.81 24.52 -7.29
CA LEU A 374 -3.35 24.38 -8.68
C LEU A 374 -4.51 24.30 -9.69
N ILE A 375 -5.71 23.96 -9.23
CA ILE A 375 -6.91 23.85 -10.06
C ILE A 375 -7.62 25.21 -10.21
N LYS A 376 -7.30 26.20 -9.37
CA LYS A 376 -7.81 27.59 -9.49
C LYS A 376 -7.09 28.34 -10.58
#